data_b72e9de56a699629619a2cc6d159e3cc
#
_entry.id   b72e9de56a699629619a2cc6d159e3cc
#
_cell.length_a   1.000
_cell.length_b   1.000
_cell.length_c   1.000
_cell.angle_alpha   90.00
_cell.angle_beta   90.00
_cell.angle_gamma   90.00
#
_symmetry.space_group_name_H-M   'P 1'
#
loop_
_entity.id
_entity.type
_entity.pdbx_description
1 polymer ?
#
loop_
_entity_poly.entity_id
_entity_poly.type
_entity_poly.pdbx_seq_one_letter_code
_entity_poly.pdbx_strand_id
1 'polypeptide(L)'
;MTQQTKRPNLLPYLLVLLVLVGVYGFMNKPVEAEPSYAEVRELFESEQVSAFTVTDTTLRMKLREPIDGKTELKKDLFSVTLFYDDLGELIEQQKADGIIEDYDFTADHSINYVAMFAPYILAVLGIFAIWYFLSVRSAGGGGGDRMAKFGTASFKTGGDNKRPTTFSDVAGADEEKEELQEIVDFLKAPGKFIDLGARIPKGVLLVGPPGTGKTLLARAVAGEAGVQFLSISGSDFVEMYVGVGASRVRDLFEQAKKVAPAIIFIDEIDAVGRQRGTGLGGGHDEREQTLNQLLVEMDGFGTNQGVVVMAATNRADILDPALLRPGRFDRQVYVGLPDIRGREEILKIHVKNKPLAEDVDLSTVAKGTPGFTGADLENLSNEAALLAARRGSKLITMSDFSEAEIKVIAGPEKKSRVVSEHERKLTAYHEAGHAIVMHALPTHDPVHQITIVPRGGAGGMTISLPTEDRSYQSKRYMEEQIVSLLGGRVAEKLMLGDISTGASNDIQRASQIARKMVTAYGMSDRLGSISFESGHDEIFIGRSMAQAKPYSEQVAAQIDEEVKSIVDAAYERCEDILSRDQKHLIAVAEFLLAHETMSAEEFEAVFTDEAAGHDKI
;
A
#
# COMPACT_ATOMS: atom_id res chain seq x y z
N MET A 1 17.14 -44.16 15.26
CA MET A 1 15.84 -43.97 15.91
C MET A 1 14.75 -44.16 14.88
N THR A 2 14.05 -45.30 14.98
CA THR A 2 13.06 -45.78 14.02
C THR A 2 11.76 -44.98 14.12
N GLN A 3 11.37 -44.32 13.05
CA GLN A 3 10.05 -43.67 12.93
C GLN A 3 8.96 -44.77 12.89
N GLN A 4 8.15 -44.87 13.92
CA GLN A 4 6.90 -45.64 13.90
C GLN A 4 5.87 -44.91 13.04
N THR A 5 5.58 -45.44 11.87
CA THR A 5 4.45 -45.04 11.03
C THR A 5 3.15 -45.41 11.74
N LYS A 6 2.41 -44.41 12.23
CA LYS A 6 1.04 -44.61 12.77
C LYS A 6 0.12 -45.09 11.63
N ARG A 7 -0.39 -46.32 11.75
CA ARG A 7 -1.40 -46.87 10.82
C ARG A 7 -2.65 -45.97 10.85
N PRO A 8 -3.24 -45.65 9.72
CA PRO A 8 -4.46 -44.84 9.69
C PRO A 8 -5.61 -45.62 10.34
N ASN A 9 -6.33 -44.98 11.25
CA ASN A 9 -7.49 -45.57 11.93
C ASN A 9 -8.65 -45.64 10.91
N LEU A 10 -8.98 -46.83 10.42
CA LEU A 10 -9.98 -47.09 9.38
C LEU A 10 -11.43 -47.01 9.89
N LEU A 11 -11.61 -46.98 11.22
CA LEU A 11 -12.93 -46.99 11.87
C LEU A 11 -13.89 -45.88 11.37
N PRO A 12 -13.47 -44.59 11.23
CA PRO A 12 -14.37 -43.57 10.74
C PRO A 12 -14.81 -43.73 9.29
N TYR A 13 -13.98 -44.33 8.44
CA TYR A 13 -14.35 -44.60 7.04
C TYR A 13 -15.38 -45.70 6.94
N LEU A 14 -15.28 -46.69 7.83
CA LEU A 14 -16.22 -47.81 7.93
C LEU A 14 -17.62 -47.33 8.40
N LEU A 15 -17.65 -46.34 9.31
CA LEU A 15 -18.88 -45.74 9.83
C LEU A 15 -19.59 -44.88 8.76
N VAL A 16 -18.85 -44.13 7.98
CA VAL A 16 -19.40 -43.34 6.84
C VAL A 16 -19.92 -44.27 5.75
N LEU A 17 -19.22 -45.38 5.46
CA LEU A 17 -19.66 -46.36 4.49
C LEU A 17 -20.96 -47.05 4.95
N LEU A 18 -21.09 -47.38 6.23
CA LEU A 18 -22.29 -48.01 6.81
C LEU A 18 -23.52 -47.07 6.73
N VAL A 19 -23.33 -45.76 6.98
CA VAL A 19 -24.38 -44.76 6.81
C VAL A 19 -24.79 -44.64 5.34
N LEU A 20 -23.84 -44.60 4.40
CA LEU A 20 -24.12 -44.51 2.96
C LEU A 20 -24.86 -45.77 2.45
N VAL A 21 -24.48 -46.95 2.91
CA VAL A 21 -25.17 -48.22 2.58
C VAL A 21 -26.59 -48.21 3.16
N GLY A 22 -26.78 -47.71 4.39
CA GLY A 22 -28.10 -47.56 5.01
C GLY A 22 -29.03 -46.62 4.23
N VAL A 23 -28.50 -45.46 3.82
CA VAL A 23 -29.24 -44.47 3.01
C VAL A 23 -29.57 -45.03 1.63
N TYR A 24 -28.61 -45.72 0.99
CA TYR A 24 -28.82 -46.37 -0.30
C TYR A 24 -29.89 -47.49 -0.22
N GLY A 25 -29.86 -48.33 0.83
CA GLY A 25 -30.87 -49.37 1.06
C GLY A 25 -32.28 -48.80 1.36
N PHE A 26 -32.35 -47.66 2.00
CA PHE A 26 -33.62 -46.98 2.27
C PHE A 26 -34.21 -46.32 1.01
N MET A 27 -33.38 -45.80 0.13
CA MET A 27 -33.80 -45.17 -1.12
C MET A 27 -34.20 -46.16 -2.22
N ASN A 28 -33.70 -47.40 -2.19
CA ASN A 28 -33.94 -48.42 -3.20
C ASN A 28 -34.95 -49.49 -2.71
N LYS A 29 -36.07 -49.09 -2.05
CA LYS A 29 -37.17 -50.05 -1.87
C LYS A 29 -37.78 -50.37 -3.25
N PRO A 30 -38.00 -51.64 -3.61
CA PRO A 30 -38.66 -51.98 -4.86
C PRO A 30 -40.08 -51.41 -4.86
N VAL A 31 -40.39 -50.63 -5.87
CA VAL A 31 -41.76 -50.13 -6.09
C VAL A 31 -42.56 -51.35 -6.56
N GLU A 32 -43.54 -51.78 -5.76
CA GLU A 32 -44.49 -52.81 -6.20
C GLU A 32 -45.26 -52.29 -7.40
N ALA A 33 -45.40 -53.12 -8.44
CA ALA A 33 -46.17 -52.73 -9.61
C ALA A 33 -47.64 -52.62 -9.22
N GLU A 34 -48.16 -51.40 -9.34
CA GLU A 34 -49.58 -51.11 -9.11
C GLU A 34 -50.36 -51.33 -10.42
N PRO A 35 -51.60 -51.92 -10.36
CA PRO A 35 -52.43 -52.06 -11.53
C PRO A 35 -52.78 -50.69 -12.13
N SER A 36 -52.99 -50.61 -13.45
CA SER A 36 -53.50 -49.40 -14.10
C SER A 36 -54.96 -49.16 -13.72
N TYR A 37 -55.48 -47.95 -13.85
CA TYR A 37 -56.86 -47.64 -13.55
C TYR A 37 -57.83 -48.44 -14.47
N ALA A 38 -57.48 -48.70 -15.72
CA ALA A 38 -58.23 -49.52 -16.65
C ALA A 38 -58.34 -50.99 -16.15
N GLU A 39 -57.25 -51.55 -15.61
CA GLU A 39 -57.28 -52.91 -15.00
C GLU A 39 -58.14 -52.89 -13.73
N VAL A 40 -58.10 -51.87 -12.90
CA VAL A 40 -59.02 -51.72 -11.75
C VAL A 40 -60.48 -51.73 -12.19
N ARG A 41 -60.82 -50.98 -13.24
CA ARG A 41 -62.18 -50.97 -13.80
C ARG A 41 -62.60 -52.34 -14.32
N GLU A 42 -61.74 -53.03 -15.05
CA GLU A 42 -62.00 -54.39 -15.57
C GLU A 42 -62.26 -55.40 -14.43
N LEU A 43 -61.55 -55.26 -13.29
CA LEU A 43 -61.74 -56.10 -12.10
C LEU A 43 -63.11 -55.87 -11.46
N PHE A 44 -63.67 -54.68 -11.46
CA PHE A 44 -65.03 -54.46 -11.00
C PHE A 44 -66.06 -54.90 -12.03
N GLU A 45 -65.86 -54.65 -13.32
CA GLU A 45 -66.76 -55.14 -14.39
C GLU A 45 -66.81 -56.66 -14.49
N SER A 46 -65.71 -57.32 -14.21
CA SER A 46 -65.61 -58.80 -14.23
C SER A 46 -66.01 -59.52 -12.91
N GLU A 47 -66.58 -58.76 -11.94
CA GLU A 47 -67.05 -59.27 -10.64
C GLU A 47 -65.96 -59.92 -9.78
N GLN A 48 -64.68 -59.61 -10.03
CA GLN A 48 -63.54 -60.21 -9.33
C GLN A 48 -63.28 -59.59 -7.95
N VAL A 49 -63.84 -58.39 -7.63
CA VAL A 49 -63.64 -57.71 -6.36
C VAL A 49 -64.68 -58.18 -5.34
N SER A 50 -64.22 -58.82 -4.23
CA SER A 50 -65.09 -59.27 -3.15
C SER A 50 -65.33 -58.24 -2.05
N ALA A 51 -64.30 -57.42 -1.77
CA ALA A 51 -64.39 -56.31 -0.83
C ALA A 51 -63.33 -55.24 -1.19
N PHE A 52 -63.57 -53.98 -0.81
CA PHE A 52 -62.54 -52.98 -0.98
C PHE A 52 -62.63 -51.89 0.10
N THR A 53 -61.52 -51.25 0.35
CA THR A 53 -61.43 -50.10 1.25
C THR A 53 -60.64 -48.96 0.57
N VAL A 54 -61.18 -47.77 0.62
CA VAL A 54 -60.48 -46.54 0.17
C VAL A 54 -60.02 -45.78 1.40
N THR A 55 -58.74 -45.66 1.58
CA THR A 55 -58.15 -44.86 2.66
C THR A 55 -57.42 -43.68 2.05
N ASP A 56 -57.92 -42.46 2.31
CA ASP A 56 -57.49 -41.22 1.63
C ASP A 56 -57.62 -41.32 0.10
N THR A 57 -56.53 -41.59 -0.60
CA THR A 57 -56.48 -41.78 -2.04
C THR A 57 -56.06 -43.22 -2.42
N THR A 58 -55.88 -44.09 -1.45
CA THR A 58 -55.38 -45.44 -1.67
C THR A 58 -56.56 -46.41 -1.67
N LEU A 59 -56.82 -47.05 -2.81
CA LEU A 59 -57.77 -48.14 -2.98
C LEU A 59 -57.08 -49.48 -2.71
N ARG A 60 -57.61 -50.25 -1.76
CA ARG A 60 -57.23 -51.67 -1.49
C ARG A 60 -58.39 -52.55 -1.85
N MET A 61 -58.18 -53.47 -2.80
CA MET A 61 -59.18 -54.40 -3.29
C MET A 61 -58.80 -55.81 -2.87
N LYS A 62 -59.78 -56.56 -2.37
CA LYS A 62 -59.66 -57.97 -2.11
C LYS A 62 -60.31 -58.76 -3.24
N LEU A 63 -59.54 -59.62 -3.87
CA LEU A 63 -59.99 -60.39 -5.04
C LEU A 63 -60.62 -61.73 -4.63
N ARG A 64 -61.58 -62.18 -5.42
CA ARG A 64 -62.21 -63.52 -5.28
C ARG A 64 -61.24 -64.61 -5.73
N GLU A 65 -60.53 -64.40 -6.84
CA GLU A 65 -59.50 -65.31 -7.32
C GLU A 65 -58.15 -64.63 -7.34
N PRO A 66 -57.07 -65.28 -6.92
CA PRO A 66 -55.78 -64.65 -6.87
C PRO A 66 -55.24 -64.34 -8.29
N ILE A 67 -54.85 -63.08 -8.56
CA ILE A 67 -54.20 -62.67 -9.80
C ILE A 67 -52.72 -62.51 -9.51
N ASP A 68 -51.84 -63.15 -10.30
CA ASP A 68 -50.39 -63.24 -10.10
C ASP A 68 -49.97 -63.68 -8.67
N GLY A 69 -50.82 -64.58 -8.03
CA GLY A 69 -50.57 -65.05 -6.69
C GLY A 69 -50.93 -64.06 -5.56
N LYS A 70 -51.52 -62.93 -5.87
CA LYS A 70 -51.96 -61.94 -4.90
C LYS A 70 -53.49 -61.94 -4.74
N THR A 71 -53.94 -62.02 -3.50
CA THR A 71 -55.37 -61.97 -3.13
C THR A 71 -55.83 -60.54 -2.81
N GLU A 72 -54.84 -59.59 -2.66
CA GLU A 72 -55.11 -58.20 -2.43
C GLU A 72 -54.28 -57.36 -3.40
N LEU A 73 -54.93 -56.35 -3.99
CA LEU A 73 -54.30 -55.35 -4.86
C LEU A 73 -54.45 -53.93 -4.26
N LYS A 74 -53.41 -53.12 -4.43
CA LYS A 74 -53.37 -51.72 -3.99
C LYS A 74 -53.22 -50.82 -5.21
N LYS A 75 -54.02 -49.70 -5.23
CA LYS A 75 -53.93 -48.69 -6.25
C LYS A 75 -54.07 -47.31 -5.63
N ASP A 76 -53.13 -46.38 -5.93
CA ASP A 76 -53.30 -45.00 -5.57
C ASP A 76 -54.15 -44.28 -6.63
N LEU A 77 -55.31 -43.79 -6.20
CA LEU A 77 -56.30 -43.09 -7.05
C LEU A 77 -55.91 -41.65 -7.23
N PHE A 78 -56.07 -41.13 -8.42
CA PHE A 78 -55.91 -39.70 -8.66
C PHE A 78 -56.97 -38.84 -7.94
N SER A 79 -58.21 -39.35 -7.89
CA SER A 79 -59.34 -38.69 -7.19
C SER A 79 -60.36 -39.79 -6.80
N VAL A 80 -60.77 -39.78 -5.53
CA VAL A 80 -61.82 -40.67 -5.01
C VAL A 80 -63.17 -40.32 -5.61
N THR A 81 -63.42 -39.03 -5.88
CA THR A 81 -64.64 -38.54 -6.52
C THR A 81 -64.76 -39.12 -7.93
N LEU A 82 -63.69 -39.07 -8.71
CA LEU A 82 -63.67 -39.61 -10.08
C LEU A 82 -63.91 -41.15 -10.09
N PHE A 83 -63.34 -41.85 -9.12
CA PHE A 83 -63.54 -43.30 -8.95
C PHE A 83 -65.01 -43.61 -8.64
N TYR A 84 -65.64 -42.83 -7.76
CA TYR A 84 -67.06 -43.05 -7.39
C TYR A 84 -68.00 -42.62 -8.51
N ASP A 85 -67.71 -41.55 -9.25
CA ASP A 85 -68.49 -41.12 -10.41
C ASP A 85 -68.45 -42.14 -11.54
N ASP A 86 -67.34 -42.85 -11.75
CA ASP A 86 -67.14 -43.84 -12.83
C ASP A 86 -67.68 -45.22 -12.47
N LEU A 87 -67.48 -45.69 -11.25
CA LEU A 87 -67.79 -47.05 -10.82
C LEU A 87 -68.91 -47.12 -9.75
N GLY A 88 -69.40 -46.02 -9.24
CA GLY A 88 -70.34 -45.97 -8.11
C GLY A 88 -71.63 -46.74 -8.39
N GLU A 89 -72.28 -46.54 -9.55
CA GLU A 89 -73.49 -47.25 -9.92
C GLU A 89 -73.25 -48.77 -10.00
N LEU A 90 -72.12 -49.20 -10.57
CA LEU A 90 -71.76 -50.58 -10.67
C LEU A 90 -71.46 -51.22 -9.29
N ILE A 91 -70.79 -50.48 -8.41
CA ILE A 91 -70.51 -50.89 -7.04
C ILE A 91 -71.81 -51.06 -6.22
N GLU A 92 -72.77 -50.14 -6.34
CA GLU A 92 -74.04 -50.25 -5.65
C GLU A 92 -74.88 -51.43 -6.17
N GLN A 93 -74.87 -51.65 -7.48
CA GLN A 93 -75.53 -52.81 -8.09
C GLN A 93 -74.91 -54.13 -7.61
N GLN A 94 -73.57 -54.27 -7.67
CA GLN A 94 -72.86 -55.43 -7.21
C GLN A 94 -73.00 -55.69 -5.69
N LYS A 95 -73.16 -54.63 -4.91
CA LYS A 95 -73.45 -54.72 -3.48
C LYS A 95 -74.88 -55.27 -3.23
N ALA A 96 -75.89 -54.82 -4.02
CA ALA A 96 -77.25 -55.25 -3.93
C ALA A 96 -77.38 -56.76 -4.35
N ASP A 97 -76.59 -57.19 -5.33
CA ASP A 97 -76.54 -58.56 -5.84
C ASP A 97 -75.69 -59.47 -4.97
N GLY A 98 -75.02 -58.95 -3.89
CA GLY A 98 -74.21 -59.72 -2.96
C GLY A 98 -72.85 -60.14 -3.53
N ILE A 99 -72.39 -59.55 -4.62
CA ILE A 99 -71.12 -59.76 -5.24
C ILE A 99 -70.01 -59.07 -4.41
N ILE A 100 -70.20 -57.81 -3.98
CA ILE A 100 -69.32 -57.14 -3.05
C ILE A 100 -69.88 -57.38 -1.63
N GLU A 101 -69.03 -58.05 -0.80
CA GLU A 101 -69.43 -58.39 0.58
C GLU A 101 -69.38 -57.17 1.49
N ASP A 102 -68.32 -56.30 1.36
CA ASP A 102 -68.13 -55.11 2.17
C ASP A 102 -67.27 -54.08 1.48
N TYR A 103 -67.53 -52.81 1.74
CA TYR A 103 -66.66 -51.69 1.34
C TYR A 103 -66.74 -50.54 2.34
N ASP A 104 -65.57 -49.81 2.51
CA ASP A 104 -65.47 -48.73 3.44
C ASP A 104 -64.59 -47.58 2.89
N PHE A 105 -64.89 -46.33 3.33
CA PHE A 105 -64.11 -45.16 3.03
C PHE A 105 -63.60 -44.59 4.36
N THR A 106 -62.32 -44.69 4.61
CA THR A 106 -61.69 -44.25 5.85
C THR A 106 -60.61 -43.20 5.60
N ALA A 107 -60.47 -42.25 6.53
CA ALA A 107 -59.36 -41.32 6.52
C ALA A 107 -58.21 -41.86 7.40
N ASP A 108 -56.99 -41.89 6.88
CA ASP A 108 -55.81 -42.29 7.66
C ASP A 108 -55.31 -41.11 8.48
N HIS A 109 -55.59 -41.12 9.79
CA HIS A 109 -55.09 -40.12 10.73
C HIS A 109 -53.78 -40.53 11.38
N SER A 110 -53.16 -41.62 10.95
CA SER A 110 -51.87 -42.09 11.51
C SER A 110 -50.71 -41.32 10.91
N ILE A 111 -50.23 -40.28 11.57
CA ILE A 111 -48.99 -39.58 11.20
C ILE A 111 -47.81 -40.47 11.62
N ASN A 112 -47.12 -41.05 10.65
CA ASN A 112 -45.91 -41.83 10.92
C ASN A 112 -44.73 -40.88 11.18
N TYR A 113 -44.65 -40.36 12.42
CA TYR A 113 -43.58 -39.45 12.87
C TYR A 113 -42.19 -39.99 12.62
N VAL A 114 -41.99 -41.31 12.67
CA VAL A 114 -40.69 -41.93 12.42
C VAL A 114 -40.26 -41.75 10.96
N ALA A 115 -41.18 -41.97 10.00
CA ALA A 115 -40.89 -41.77 8.58
C ALA A 115 -40.66 -40.29 8.24
N MET A 116 -41.41 -39.40 8.89
CA MET A 116 -41.30 -37.95 8.70
C MET A 116 -39.99 -37.38 9.27
N PHE A 117 -39.54 -37.79 10.45
CA PHE A 117 -38.37 -37.25 11.13
C PHE A 117 -37.06 -38.03 10.86
N ALA A 118 -37.13 -39.30 10.39
CA ALA A 118 -35.95 -40.11 10.12
C ALA A 118 -34.90 -39.45 9.20
N PRO A 119 -35.28 -38.79 8.07
CA PRO A 119 -34.30 -38.11 7.21
C PRO A 119 -33.64 -36.89 7.92
N TYR A 120 -34.38 -36.19 8.76
CA TYR A 120 -33.81 -35.04 9.52
C TYR A 120 -32.86 -35.53 10.63
N ILE A 121 -33.20 -36.60 11.33
CA ILE A 121 -32.33 -37.22 12.33
C ILE A 121 -31.03 -37.72 11.68
N LEU A 122 -31.11 -38.37 10.52
CA LEU A 122 -29.95 -38.84 9.77
C LEU A 122 -29.08 -37.65 9.28
N ALA A 123 -29.70 -36.55 8.82
CA ALA A 123 -28.99 -35.36 8.42
C ALA A 123 -28.23 -34.72 9.61
N VAL A 124 -28.88 -34.60 10.78
CA VAL A 124 -28.26 -34.06 12.00
C VAL A 124 -27.11 -34.96 12.48
N LEU A 125 -27.30 -36.29 12.47
CA LEU A 125 -26.23 -37.23 12.81
C LEU A 125 -25.07 -37.16 11.82
N GLY A 126 -25.36 -37.00 10.52
CA GLY A 126 -24.34 -36.78 9.48
C GLY A 126 -23.53 -35.51 9.69
N ILE A 127 -24.21 -34.38 9.98
CA ILE A 127 -23.56 -33.09 10.30
C ILE A 127 -22.71 -33.21 11.57
N PHE A 128 -23.23 -33.91 12.60
CA PHE A 128 -22.50 -34.13 13.85
C PHE A 128 -21.28 -35.01 13.66
N ALA A 129 -21.40 -36.06 12.82
CA ALA A 129 -20.27 -36.93 12.45
C ALA A 129 -19.20 -36.17 11.65
N ILE A 130 -19.60 -35.32 10.71
CA ILE A 130 -18.69 -34.46 9.95
C ILE A 130 -18.01 -33.43 10.90
N TRP A 131 -18.78 -32.78 11.78
CA TRP A 131 -18.24 -31.85 12.78
C TRP A 131 -17.27 -32.56 13.74
N TYR A 132 -17.63 -33.73 14.25
CA TYR A 132 -16.76 -34.56 15.11
C TYR A 132 -15.48 -34.95 14.38
N PHE A 133 -15.58 -35.40 13.12
CA PHE A 133 -14.43 -35.78 12.29
C PHE A 133 -13.50 -34.57 12.01
N LEU A 134 -14.06 -33.41 11.70
CA LEU A 134 -13.31 -32.16 11.54
C LEU A 134 -12.66 -31.73 12.86
N SER A 135 -13.37 -31.85 13.98
CA SER A 135 -12.87 -31.48 15.31
C SER A 135 -11.75 -32.39 15.80
N VAL A 136 -11.89 -33.71 15.61
CA VAL A 136 -10.85 -34.70 15.95
C VAL A 136 -9.63 -34.55 15.05
N ARG A 137 -9.83 -34.25 13.77
CA ARG A 137 -8.72 -33.98 12.83
C ARG A 137 -8.02 -32.65 13.12
N SER A 138 -8.73 -31.64 13.60
CA SER A 138 -8.14 -30.38 14.06
C SER A 138 -7.47 -30.50 15.43
N ALA A 139 -7.92 -31.38 16.30
CA ALA A 139 -7.32 -31.64 17.62
C ALA A 139 -6.09 -32.57 17.56
N GLY A 140 -5.95 -33.38 16.52
CA GLY A 140 -4.86 -34.34 16.35
C GLY A 140 -3.70 -33.91 15.44
N GLY A 141 -3.76 -32.77 14.79
CA GLY A 141 -2.73 -32.32 13.84
C GLY A 141 -2.85 -30.86 13.48
N GLY A 142 -2.22 -29.95 14.22
CA GLY A 142 -1.83 -28.63 13.73
C GLY A 142 -2.88 -27.51 13.69
N GLY A 143 -4.10 -27.70 14.19
CA GLY A 143 -5.11 -26.63 14.21
C GLY A 143 -4.93 -25.65 15.38
N GLY A 144 -4.52 -26.13 16.53
CA GLY A 144 -4.17 -25.28 17.69
C GLY A 144 -2.92 -24.44 17.45
N ASP A 145 -1.95 -25.00 16.70
CA ASP A 145 -0.72 -24.31 16.33
C ASP A 145 -0.93 -23.19 15.29
N ARG A 146 -1.95 -23.28 14.46
CA ARG A 146 -2.26 -22.17 13.51
C ARG A 146 -2.93 -20.99 14.20
N MET A 147 -3.85 -21.21 15.13
CA MET A 147 -4.44 -20.13 15.91
C MET A 147 -3.44 -19.50 16.90
N ALA A 148 -2.56 -20.29 17.49
CA ALA A 148 -1.44 -19.78 18.29
C ALA A 148 -0.40 -19.01 17.45
N LYS A 149 -0.21 -19.38 16.16
CA LYS A 149 0.68 -18.69 15.22
C LYS A 149 0.11 -17.37 14.69
N PHE A 150 -1.18 -17.11 14.73
CA PHE A 150 -1.75 -15.81 14.35
C PHE A 150 -1.36 -14.67 15.29
N GLY A 151 -0.98 -14.95 16.54
CA GLY A 151 -0.51 -13.97 17.50
C GLY A 151 1.01 -13.85 17.62
N THR A 152 1.80 -14.69 16.91
CA THR A 152 3.26 -14.61 16.95
C THR A 152 3.77 -13.59 15.95
N ALA A 153 4.67 -12.70 16.40
CA ALA A 153 5.30 -11.72 15.54
C ALA A 153 6.24 -12.42 14.54
N SER A 154 6.02 -12.18 13.24
CA SER A 154 6.96 -12.57 12.20
C SER A 154 8.01 -11.46 12.06
N PHE A 155 9.08 -11.51 12.84
CA PHE A 155 10.18 -10.55 12.75
C PHE A 155 11.36 -11.13 11.96
N LYS A 156 12.06 -10.27 11.24
CA LYS A 156 13.29 -10.62 10.55
C LYS A 156 14.44 -10.57 11.56
N THR A 157 15.00 -11.73 11.85
CA THR A 157 16.24 -11.81 12.64
C THR A 157 17.42 -11.50 11.73
N GLY A 158 18.29 -10.59 12.11
CA GLY A 158 19.47 -10.19 11.31
C GLY A 158 20.53 -11.30 11.07
N GLY A 159 20.20 -12.55 11.38
CA GLY A 159 21.13 -13.69 11.30
C GLY A 159 21.37 -14.28 9.92
N ASP A 160 20.63 -13.88 8.87
CA ASP A 160 20.78 -14.44 7.51
C ASP A 160 21.89 -13.76 6.66
N ASN A 161 22.44 -12.63 7.09
CA ASN A 161 23.53 -11.98 6.38
C ASN A 161 24.89 -12.46 6.92
N LYS A 162 25.69 -13.05 6.04
CA LYS A 162 27.06 -13.54 6.34
C LYS A 162 28.01 -12.48 6.89
N ARG A 163 27.69 -11.20 6.76
CA ARG A 163 28.43 -10.06 7.29
C ARG A 163 27.47 -9.07 7.96
N PRO A 164 27.68 -8.67 9.23
CA PRO A 164 26.91 -7.63 9.89
C PRO A 164 27.14 -6.27 9.21
N THR A 165 26.10 -5.47 9.07
CA THR A 165 26.20 -4.07 8.63
C THR A 165 26.77 -3.25 9.77
N THR A 166 27.79 -2.42 9.51
CA THR A 166 28.45 -1.56 10.51
C THR A 166 28.40 -0.10 10.07
N PHE A 167 28.90 0.82 10.90
CA PHE A 167 28.98 2.24 10.56
C PHE A 167 29.85 2.52 9.31
N SER A 168 30.76 1.61 8.96
CA SER A 168 31.53 1.70 7.72
C SER A 168 30.70 1.49 6.44
N ASP A 169 29.51 0.92 6.57
CA ASP A 169 28.57 0.71 5.46
C ASP A 169 27.54 1.87 5.35
N VAL A 170 27.63 2.87 6.25
CA VAL A 170 26.79 4.08 6.26
C VAL A 170 27.67 5.27 5.95
N ALA A 171 27.31 6.06 4.95
CA ALA A 171 28.01 7.29 4.56
C ALA A 171 27.11 8.50 4.73
N GLY A 172 27.71 9.68 4.89
CA GLY A 172 27.04 10.98 4.90
C GLY A 172 26.04 11.18 6.05
N ALA A 173 26.34 10.63 7.22
CA ALA A 173 25.54 10.78 8.45
C ALA A 173 26.48 10.75 9.67
N ASP A 174 27.51 11.60 9.67
CA ASP A 174 28.57 11.52 10.66
C ASP A 174 28.12 11.98 12.04
N GLU A 175 27.32 13.04 12.10
CA GLU A 175 26.74 13.56 13.33
C GLU A 175 25.74 12.56 13.94
N GLU A 176 24.90 11.93 13.11
CA GLU A 176 23.97 10.91 13.56
C GLU A 176 24.70 9.65 14.05
N LYS A 177 25.81 9.27 13.40
CA LYS A 177 26.67 8.16 13.86
C LYS A 177 27.29 8.48 15.22
N GLU A 178 27.82 9.70 15.42
CA GLU A 178 28.41 10.14 16.68
C GLU A 178 27.36 10.10 17.81
N GLU A 179 26.16 10.60 17.55
CA GLU A 179 25.06 10.58 18.52
C GLU A 179 24.65 9.14 18.87
N LEU A 180 24.61 8.24 17.89
CA LEU A 180 24.26 6.83 18.11
C LEU A 180 25.42 5.99 18.65
N GLN A 181 26.67 6.47 18.58
CA GLN A 181 27.83 5.79 19.18
C GLN A 181 27.66 5.61 20.69
N GLU A 182 27.01 6.54 21.39
CA GLU A 182 26.71 6.37 22.81
C GLU A 182 25.84 5.13 23.09
N ILE A 183 24.89 4.83 22.19
CA ILE A 183 24.05 3.62 22.32
C ILE A 183 24.88 2.36 22.09
N VAL A 184 25.77 2.40 21.08
CA VAL A 184 26.72 1.29 20.83
C VAL A 184 27.59 1.03 22.04
N ASP A 185 28.20 2.07 22.59
CA ASP A 185 29.10 1.98 23.75
C ASP A 185 28.35 1.44 24.99
N PHE A 186 27.12 1.87 25.18
CA PHE A 186 26.26 1.32 26.24
C PHE A 186 26.00 -0.17 26.04
N LEU A 187 25.59 -0.58 24.84
CA LEU A 187 25.29 -1.99 24.57
C LEU A 187 26.55 -2.88 24.70
N LYS A 188 27.74 -2.34 24.40
CA LYS A 188 29.02 -3.02 24.57
C LYS A 188 29.46 -3.10 26.05
N ALA A 189 29.25 -2.04 26.81
CA ALA A 189 29.77 -1.92 28.18
C ALA A 189 28.82 -1.18 29.14
N PRO A 190 27.65 -1.75 29.47
CA PRO A 190 26.61 -1.08 30.27
C PRO A 190 27.08 -0.70 31.67
N GLY A 191 28.02 -1.45 32.27
CA GLY A 191 28.54 -1.19 33.62
C GLY A 191 29.12 0.21 33.78
N LYS A 192 29.87 0.72 32.81
CA LYS A 192 30.47 2.06 32.85
C LYS A 192 29.45 3.19 33.06
N PHE A 193 28.28 3.06 32.49
CA PHE A 193 27.22 4.06 32.57
C PHE A 193 26.42 3.93 33.88
N ILE A 194 26.16 2.69 34.27
CA ILE A 194 25.42 2.38 35.52
C ILE A 194 26.22 2.85 36.74
N ASP A 195 27.54 2.61 36.77
CA ASP A 195 28.41 2.98 37.87
C ASP A 195 28.49 4.51 38.08
N LEU A 196 28.32 5.28 37.00
CA LEU A 196 28.24 6.74 37.07
C LEU A 196 26.84 7.28 37.34
N GLY A 197 25.82 6.41 37.47
CA GLY A 197 24.44 6.79 37.69
C GLY A 197 23.75 7.41 36.44
N ALA A 198 24.33 7.24 35.25
CA ALA A 198 23.75 7.73 34.01
C ALA A 198 22.46 6.97 33.65
N ARG A 199 21.43 7.71 33.25
CA ARG A 199 20.19 7.13 32.72
C ARG A 199 20.35 6.98 31.20
N ILE A 200 20.25 5.74 30.75
CA ILE A 200 20.36 5.42 29.34
C ILE A 200 18.99 5.59 28.67
N PRO A 201 18.93 6.14 27.45
CA PRO A 201 17.69 6.22 26.71
C PRO A 201 17.15 4.80 26.45
N LYS A 202 15.88 4.57 26.82
CA LYS A 202 15.21 3.29 26.56
C LYS A 202 14.83 3.17 25.08
N GLY A 203 14.55 4.30 24.45
CA GLY A 203 14.14 4.36 23.06
C GLY A 203 14.76 5.52 22.29
N VAL A 204 15.09 5.24 21.04
CA VAL A 204 15.61 6.21 20.07
C VAL A 204 14.66 6.27 18.88
N LEU A 205 14.20 7.48 18.56
CA LEU A 205 13.37 7.73 17.39
C LEU A 205 14.20 8.35 16.28
N LEU A 206 14.33 7.64 15.15
CA LEU A 206 14.94 8.16 13.93
C LEU A 206 13.87 8.89 13.10
N VAL A 207 14.07 10.18 12.88
CA VAL A 207 13.12 11.04 12.17
C VAL A 207 13.78 11.57 10.91
N GLY A 208 13.06 11.65 9.79
CA GLY A 208 13.60 12.26 8.58
C GLY A 208 12.86 11.84 7.31
N PRO A 209 13.19 12.43 6.16
CA PRO A 209 12.58 12.09 4.87
C PRO A 209 12.73 10.60 4.51
N PRO A 210 11.85 10.03 3.68
CA PRO A 210 12.02 8.68 3.18
C PRO A 210 13.32 8.55 2.37
N GLY A 211 13.94 7.37 2.38
CA GLY A 211 15.17 7.11 1.60
C GLY A 211 16.47 7.62 2.22
N THR A 212 16.47 8.29 3.39
CA THR A 212 17.68 8.82 4.04
C THR A 212 18.50 7.77 4.80
N GLY A 213 18.09 6.50 4.82
CA GLY A 213 18.88 5.41 5.41
C GLY A 213 18.58 5.10 6.88
N LYS A 214 17.47 5.56 7.46
CA LYS A 214 17.09 5.33 8.87
C LYS A 214 17.15 3.85 9.28
N THR A 215 16.59 2.97 8.47
CA THR A 215 16.62 1.51 8.71
C THR A 215 18.05 0.94 8.61
N LEU A 216 18.86 1.46 7.67
CA LEU A 216 20.25 1.08 7.50
C LEU A 216 21.08 1.50 8.73
N LEU A 217 20.88 2.72 9.22
CA LEU A 217 21.56 3.27 10.39
C LEU A 217 21.23 2.46 11.65
N ALA A 218 19.95 2.12 11.88
CA ALA A 218 19.55 1.27 13.01
C ALA A 218 20.19 -0.11 12.95
N ARG A 219 20.29 -0.70 11.76
CA ARG A 219 20.98 -1.98 11.56
C ARG A 219 22.48 -1.87 11.80
N ALA A 220 23.10 -0.75 11.40
CA ALA A 220 24.50 -0.48 11.61
C ALA A 220 24.84 -0.35 13.11
N VAL A 221 23.97 0.30 13.89
CA VAL A 221 24.10 0.37 15.37
C VAL A 221 24.15 -1.03 15.98
N ALA A 222 23.24 -1.92 15.57
CA ALA A 222 23.21 -3.29 16.07
C ALA A 222 24.47 -4.09 15.68
N GLY A 223 24.92 -3.96 14.43
CA GLY A 223 26.11 -4.62 13.94
C GLY A 223 27.38 -4.10 14.58
N GLU A 224 27.48 -2.79 14.80
CA GLU A 224 28.60 -2.15 15.49
C GLU A 224 28.65 -2.55 16.97
N ALA A 225 27.49 -2.66 17.63
CA ALA A 225 27.38 -3.14 19.00
C ALA A 225 27.55 -4.66 19.12
N GLY A 226 27.44 -5.42 18.04
CA GLY A 226 27.51 -6.89 18.05
C GLY A 226 26.31 -7.56 18.72
N VAL A 227 25.13 -6.91 18.71
CA VAL A 227 23.91 -7.39 19.37
C VAL A 227 22.87 -7.88 18.35
N GLN A 228 21.87 -8.63 18.85
CA GLN A 228 20.77 -9.11 18.00
C GLN A 228 19.88 -7.95 17.55
N PHE A 229 19.46 -8.00 16.27
CA PHE A 229 18.59 -7.02 15.64
C PHE A 229 17.25 -7.68 15.29
N LEU A 230 16.18 -7.25 15.97
CA LEU A 230 14.82 -7.71 15.78
C LEU A 230 14.01 -6.60 15.08
N SER A 231 13.71 -6.79 13.79
CA SER A 231 13.05 -5.76 12.97
C SER A 231 11.63 -6.16 12.63
N ILE A 232 10.71 -5.21 12.78
CA ILE A 232 9.30 -5.32 12.41
C ILE A 232 8.83 -4.00 11.79
N SER A 233 7.84 -4.04 10.89
CA SER A 233 7.15 -2.83 10.42
C SER A 233 6.00 -2.47 11.37
N GLY A 234 5.78 -1.19 11.61
CA GLY A 234 4.59 -0.71 12.34
C GLY A 234 3.28 -1.16 11.69
N SER A 235 3.26 -1.32 10.37
CA SER A 235 2.11 -1.86 9.65
C SER A 235 1.79 -3.31 9.99
N ASP A 236 2.79 -4.12 10.40
CA ASP A 236 2.60 -5.52 10.79
C ASP A 236 1.82 -5.67 12.11
N PHE A 237 1.69 -4.60 12.87
CA PHE A 237 0.87 -4.57 14.09
C PHE A 237 -0.59 -4.21 13.81
N VAL A 238 -0.91 -3.67 12.62
CA VAL A 238 -2.27 -3.26 12.26
C VAL A 238 -2.97 -4.43 11.58
N GLU A 239 -3.91 -5.03 12.28
CA GLU A 239 -4.69 -6.17 11.79
C GLU A 239 -6.20 -5.89 11.90
N MET A 240 -7.02 -6.66 11.19
CA MET A 240 -8.48 -6.50 11.26
C MET A 240 -9.09 -7.10 12.54
N TYR A 241 -8.34 -7.92 13.28
CA TYR A 241 -8.83 -8.61 14.47
C TYR A 241 -8.31 -7.93 15.74
N VAL A 242 -9.23 -7.49 16.59
CA VAL A 242 -8.93 -6.80 17.86
C VAL A 242 -8.04 -7.67 18.77
N GLY A 243 -6.93 -7.09 19.24
CA GLY A 243 -6.00 -7.70 20.17
C GLY A 243 -4.84 -8.49 19.56
N VAL A 244 -4.83 -8.73 18.24
CA VAL A 244 -3.72 -9.43 17.57
C VAL A 244 -2.46 -8.56 17.56
N GLY A 245 -2.59 -7.26 17.24
CA GLY A 245 -1.47 -6.32 17.29
C GLY A 245 -0.84 -6.23 18.67
N ALA A 246 -1.64 -6.09 19.72
CA ALA A 246 -1.16 -6.09 21.10
C ALA A 246 -0.46 -7.39 21.50
N SER A 247 -0.90 -8.54 20.98
CA SER A 247 -0.25 -9.83 21.21
C SER A 247 1.12 -9.90 20.54
N ARG A 248 1.23 -9.40 19.28
CA ARG A 248 2.51 -9.33 18.54
C ARG A 248 3.51 -8.40 19.24
N VAL A 249 3.06 -7.27 19.76
CA VAL A 249 3.91 -6.39 20.57
C VAL A 249 4.50 -7.15 21.75
N ARG A 250 3.68 -7.83 22.56
CA ARG A 250 4.15 -8.63 23.70
C ARG A 250 5.16 -9.70 23.29
N ASP A 251 4.85 -10.45 22.22
CA ASP A 251 5.73 -11.52 21.75
C ASP A 251 7.09 -10.96 21.30
N LEU A 252 7.12 -9.86 20.55
CA LEU A 252 8.36 -9.19 20.14
C LEU A 252 9.23 -8.80 21.33
N PHE A 253 8.62 -8.17 22.34
CA PHE A 253 9.34 -7.75 23.54
C PHE A 253 9.80 -8.91 24.40
N GLU A 254 9.01 -9.99 24.51
CA GLU A 254 9.43 -11.22 25.17
C GLU A 254 10.61 -11.90 24.45
N GLN A 255 10.59 -11.93 23.12
CA GLN A 255 11.69 -12.49 22.34
C GLN A 255 12.97 -11.67 22.51
N ALA A 256 12.87 -10.33 22.50
CA ALA A 256 14.01 -9.45 22.71
C ALA A 256 14.66 -9.68 24.10
N LYS A 257 13.84 -9.86 25.14
CA LYS A 257 14.32 -10.20 26.50
C LYS A 257 15.07 -11.53 26.54
N LYS A 258 14.65 -12.52 25.74
CA LYS A 258 15.30 -13.85 25.70
C LYS A 258 16.68 -13.82 25.03
N VAL A 259 16.91 -12.87 24.09
CA VAL A 259 18.13 -12.78 23.31
C VAL A 259 18.98 -11.54 23.69
N ALA A 260 18.67 -10.89 24.80
CA ALA A 260 19.41 -9.71 25.25
C ALA A 260 20.92 -10.01 25.44
N PRO A 261 21.82 -9.06 25.08
CA PRO A 261 21.53 -7.70 24.63
C PRO A 261 21.01 -7.66 23.18
N ALA A 262 19.99 -6.81 22.92
CA ALA A 262 19.31 -6.76 21.63
C ALA A 262 18.78 -5.36 21.31
N ILE A 263 18.61 -5.07 20.02
CA ILE A 263 17.86 -3.91 19.54
C ILE A 263 16.55 -4.39 18.93
N ILE A 264 15.42 -3.81 19.40
CA ILE A 264 14.14 -3.87 18.73
C ILE A 264 14.08 -2.69 17.78
N PHE A 265 13.80 -2.93 16.49
CA PHE A 265 13.60 -1.88 15.52
C PHE A 265 12.17 -1.92 14.96
N ILE A 266 11.47 -0.80 15.07
CA ILE A 266 10.11 -0.63 14.57
C ILE A 266 10.15 0.40 13.43
N ASP A 267 10.05 -0.07 12.20
CA ASP A 267 9.98 0.82 11.04
C ASP A 267 8.55 1.36 10.88
N GLU A 268 8.41 2.55 10.31
CA GLU A 268 7.09 3.17 10.10
C GLU A 268 6.21 3.19 11.35
N ILE A 269 6.77 3.63 12.49
CA ILE A 269 6.07 3.63 13.78
C ILE A 269 4.76 4.46 13.75
N ASP A 270 4.66 5.41 12.85
CA ASP A 270 3.47 6.24 12.61
C ASP A 270 2.25 5.43 12.16
N ALA A 271 2.42 4.21 11.65
CA ALA A 271 1.31 3.31 11.35
C ALA A 271 0.47 2.96 12.60
N VAL A 272 1.11 2.83 13.78
CA VAL A 272 0.46 2.53 15.06
C VAL A 272 0.50 3.69 16.04
N GLY A 273 1.51 4.56 15.94
CA GLY A 273 1.81 5.65 16.87
C GLY A 273 1.08 6.95 16.62
N ARG A 274 0.14 7.02 15.70
CA ARG A 274 -0.58 8.25 15.33
C ARG A 274 -1.46 8.77 16.45
N GLN A 275 -1.57 10.10 16.59
CA GLN A 275 -2.46 10.79 17.53
C GLN A 275 -3.93 10.34 17.40
N ARG A 276 -4.64 10.33 18.53
CA ARG A 276 -6.05 9.96 18.62
C ARG A 276 -6.91 10.94 17.84
N GLY A 277 -7.59 10.44 16.81
CA GLY A 277 -8.57 11.22 16.06
C GLY A 277 -9.98 11.00 16.58
N THR A 278 -10.84 12.02 16.52
CA THR A 278 -12.27 11.95 16.89
C THR A 278 -13.13 11.24 15.81
N GLY A 279 -12.58 10.27 15.08
CA GLY A 279 -13.27 9.56 14.00
C GLY A 279 -14.13 8.39 14.50
N LEU A 280 -15.38 8.34 14.06
CA LEU A 280 -16.33 7.24 14.25
C LEU A 280 -16.00 6.08 13.28
N GLY A 281 -15.17 5.11 13.70
CA GLY A 281 -14.90 3.91 12.88
C GLY A 281 -14.12 2.83 13.62
N GLY A 282 -14.58 1.58 13.58
CA GLY A 282 -14.08 0.43 14.35
C GLY A 282 -12.62 -0.03 14.09
N GLY A 283 -11.87 0.63 13.19
CA GLY A 283 -10.43 0.38 12.99
C GLY A 283 -9.53 1.20 13.93
N HIS A 284 -10.11 2.11 14.72
CA HIS A 284 -9.35 2.94 15.66
C HIS A 284 -9.04 2.20 16.97
N ASP A 285 -9.96 1.36 17.44
CA ASP A 285 -9.85 0.66 18.75
C ASP A 285 -8.66 -0.31 18.77
N GLU A 286 -8.37 -0.98 17.66
CA GLU A 286 -7.26 -1.93 17.57
C GLU A 286 -5.90 -1.24 17.60
N ARG A 287 -5.77 -0.12 16.83
CA ARG A 287 -4.53 0.69 16.83
C ARG A 287 -4.25 1.28 18.21
N GLU A 288 -5.28 1.83 18.90
CA GLU A 288 -5.13 2.36 20.24
C GLU A 288 -4.74 1.27 21.24
N GLN A 289 -5.32 0.08 21.15
CA GLN A 289 -4.96 -1.04 22.01
C GLN A 289 -3.51 -1.47 21.78
N THR A 290 -3.07 -1.50 20.54
CA THR A 290 -1.69 -1.84 20.15
C THR A 290 -0.71 -0.77 20.62
N LEU A 291 -1.02 0.51 20.42
CA LEU A 291 -0.22 1.63 20.94
C LEU A 291 -0.11 1.55 22.48
N ASN A 292 -1.23 1.37 23.18
CA ASN A 292 -1.22 1.26 24.64
C ASN A 292 -0.35 0.07 25.10
N GLN A 293 -0.40 -1.06 24.41
CA GLN A 293 0.45 -2.21 24.72
C GLN A 293 1.93 -1.89 24.49
N LEU A 294 2.27 -1.18 23.40
CA LEU A 294 3.64 -0.73 23.15
C LEU A 294 4.15 0.17 24.28
N LEU A 295 3.34 1.13 24.71
CA LEU A 295 3.67 2.02 25.82
C LEU A 295 3.88 1.24 27.12
N VAL A 296 3.03 0.26 27.41
CA VAL A 296 3.15 -0.60 28.61
C VAL A 296 4.45 -1.42 28.57
N GLU A 297 4.78 -2.02 27.41
CA GLU A 297 6.02 -2.79 27.27
C GLU A 297 7.25 -1.89 27.45
N MET A 298 7.27 -0.69 26.84
CA MET A 298 8.36 0.27 26.99
C MET A 298 8.52 0.76 28.44
N ASP A 299 7.42 1.02 29.14
CA ASP A 299 7.44 1.41 30.56
C ASP A 299 7.90 0.24 31.44
N GLY A 300 7.53 -0.99 31.08
CA GLY A 300 7.85 -2.23 31.81
C GLY A 300 9.32 -2.67 31.72
N PHE A 301 10.13 -2.04 30.83
CA PHE A 301 11.57 -2.30 30.80
C PHE A 301 12.30 -1.68 31.98
N GLY A 302 12.94 -2.51 32.80
CA GLY A 302 13.94 -2.05 33.77
C GLY A 302 15.19 -1.56 33.02
N THR A 303 15.85 -0.56 33.58
CA THR A 303 17.10 0.04 33.05
C THR A 303 18.25 -0.94 32.81
N ASN A 304 18.15 -2.18 33.27
CA ASN A 304 19.22 -3.18 33.24
C ASN A 304 18.96 -4.38 32.33
N GLN A 305 17.94 -4.35 31.47
CA GLN A 305 17.58 -5.54 30.66
C GLN A 305 18.37 -5.67 29.37
N GLY A 306 19.25 -4.71 29.03
CA GLY A 306 20.11 -4.79 27.84
C GLY A 306 19.35 -4.74 26.50
N VAL A 307 18.11 -4.23 26.50
CA VAL A 307 17.30 -4.06 25.28
C VAL A 307 17.09 -2.57 25.04
N VAL A 308 17.37 -2.12 23.82
CA VAL A 308 17.09 -0.76 23.33
C VAL A 308 16.05 -0.82 22.23
N VAL A 309 15.05 0.05 22.30
CA VAL A 309 14.02 0.15 21.25
C VAL A 309 14.39 1.30 20.32
N MET A 310 14.57 1.02 19.05
CA MET A 310 14.73 2.03 18.01
C MET A 310 13.48 2.06 17.15
N ALA A 311 13.02 3.24 16.75
CA ALA A 311 11.93 3.35 15.79
C ALA A 311 12.27 4.36 14.70
N ALA A 312 11.66 4.20 13.53
CA ALA A 312 11.80 5.14 12.43
C ALA A 312 10.44 5.67 12.00
N THR A 313 10.41 6.97 11.65
CA THR A 313 9.23 7.61 11.04
C THR A 313 9.66 8.67 10.04
N ASN A 314 8.83 8.88 9.04
CA ASN A 314 8.95 10.01 8.13
C ASN A 314 8.17 11.23 8.63
N ARG A 315 7.28 11.05 9.62
CA ARG A 315 6.36 12.06 10.14
C ARG A 315 6.28 12.03 11.66
N ALA A 316 7.21 12.70 12.30
CA ALA A 316 7.18 12.84 13.77
C ALA A 316 6.00 13.70 14.28
N ASP A 317 5.49 14.60 13.42
CA ASP A 317 4.40 15.54 13.70
C ASP A 317 3.07 14.87 14.03
N ILE A 318 2.83 13.67 13.47
CA ILE A 318 1.57 12.93 13.68
C ILE A 318 1.63 11.93 14.84
N LEU A 319 2.80 11.75 15.46
CA LEU A 319 2.95 10.78 16.56
C LEU A 319 2.23 11.25 17.84
N ASP A 320 1.68 10.28 18.57
CA ASP A 320 1.10 10.53 19.90
C ASP A 320 2.19 11.05 20.84
N PRO A 321 2.01 12.22 21.48
CA PRO A 321 2.98 12.77 22.42
C PRO A 321 3.36 11.83 23.58
N ALA A 322 2.52 10.84 23.87
CA ALA A 322 2.82 9.82 24.87
C ALA A 322 4.03 8.95 24.52
N LEU A 323 4.31 8.75 23.20
CA LEU A 323 5.50 8.03 22.74
C LEU A 323 6.80 8.80 23.01
N LEU A 324 6.73 10.13 22.99
CA LEU A 324 7.88 11.03 23.12
C LEU A 324 8.19 11.43 24.58
N ARG A 325 7.47 10.84 25.56
CA ARG A 325 7.72 11.10 26.97
C ARG A 325 9.01 10.43 27.46
N PRO A 326 9.72 11.05 28.42
CA PRO A 326 10.90 10.45 29.05
C PRO A 326 10.64 9.02 29.54
N GLY A 327 11.57 8.12 29.24
CA GLY A 327 11.47 6.68 29.54
C GLY A 327 10.84 5.85 28.40
N ARG A 328 10.51 6.46 27.27
CA ARG A 328 10.02 5.84 26.03
C ARG A 328 10.96 6.20 24.88
N PHE A 329 10.51 6.95 23.86
CA PHE A 329 11.40 7.51 22.84
C PHE A 329 11.92 8.87 23.33
N ASP A 330 12.84 8.82 24.25
CA ASP A 330 13.38 10.00 24.94
C ASP A 330 14.57 10.65 24.19
N ARG A 331 15.08 9.99 23.15
CA ARG A 331 16.06 10.56 22.22
C ARG A 331 15.50 10.55 20.80
N GLN A 332 15.60 11.70 20.13
CA GLN A 332 15.21 11.84 18.71
C GLN A 332 16.45 12.21 17.91
N VAL A 333 16.77 11.41 16.91
CA VAL A 333 17.87 11.64 15.98
C VAL A 333 17.26 12.00 14.62
N TYR A 334 17.57 13.18 14.12
CA TYR A 334 17.09 13.65 12.82
C TYR A 334 18.05 13.25 11.71
N VAL A 335 17.62 12.33 10.84
CA VAL A 335 18.37 11.87 9.68
C VAL A 335 17.95 12.70 8.45
N GLY A 336 18.71 13.73 8.18
CA GLY A 336 18.45 14.70 7.12
C GLY A 336 18.78 14.21 5.71
N LEU A 337 18.62 15.11 4.75
CA LEU A 337 19.18 14.90 3.41
C LEU A 337 20.70 15.06 3.47
N PRO A 338 21.46 14.22 2.75
CA PRO A 338 22.91 14.32 2.74
C PRO A 338 23.38 15.60 2.02
N ASP A 339 24.40 16.25 2.56
CA ASP A 339 25.12 17.36 1.91
C ASP A 339 25.96 16.84 0.71
N ILE A 340 26.63 17.75 0.00
CA ILE A 340 27.46 17.39 -1.17
C ILE A 340 28.50 16.33 -0.82
N ARG A 341 29.15 16.42 0.35
CA ARG A 341 30.17 15.45 0.79
C ARG A 341 29.53 14.10 1.10
N GLY A 342 28.42 14.13 1.82
CA GLY A 342 27.66 12.93 2.14
C GLY A 342 27.17 12.23 0.88
N ARG A 343 26.68 12.97 -0.14
CA ARG A 343 26.25 12.38 -1.41
C ARG A 343 27.43 11.73 -2.15
N GLU A 344 28.59 12.35 -2.18
CA GLU A 344 29.79 11.77 -2.79
C GLU A 344 30.20 10.47 -2.09
N GLU A 345 30.21 10.44 -0.75
CA GLU A 345 30.53 9.24 0.02
C GLU A 345 29.49 8.12 -0.19
N ILE A 346 28.20 8.46 -0.24
CA ILE A 346 27.13 7.51 -0.54
C ILE A 346 27.32 6.92 -1.95
N LEU A 347 27.60 7.76 -2.94
CA LEU A 347 27.91 7.31 -4.30
C LEU A 347 29.09 6.35 -4.33
N LYS A 348 30.19 6.64 -3.61
CA LYS A 348 31.36 5.74 -3.50
C LYS A 348 30.99 4.36 -2.98
N ILE A 349 30.05 4.27 -2.03
CA ILE A 349 29.56 2.97 -1.54
C ILE A 349 28.78 2.24 -2.64
N HIS A 350 27.86 2.92 -3.33
CA HIS A 350 26.96 2.29 -4.32
C HIS A 350 27.69 1.91 -5.63
N VAL A 351 28.82 2.53 -5.94
CA VAL A 351 29.62 2.19 -7.13
C VAL A 351 30.77 1.22 -6.84
N LYS A 352 31.03 0.86 -5.60
CA LYS A 352 32.17 0.01 -5.17
C LYS A 352 32.31 -1.29 -5.98
N ASN A 353 31.21 -1.87 -6.42
CA ASN A 353 31.17 -3.12 -7.19
C ASN A 353 30.81 -2.91 -8.67
N LYS A 354 30.89 -1.68 -9.16
CA LYS A 354 30.54 -1.33 -10.55
C LYS A 354 31.82 -0.93 -11.32
N PRO A 355 31.97 -1.35 -12.58
CA PRO A 355 33.11 -0.97 -13.39
C PRO A 355 32.94 0.44 -13.93
N LEU A 356 33.66 1.40 -13.39
CA LEU A 356 33.66 2.81 -13.83
C LEU A 356 34.75 3.06 -14.88
N ALA A 357 34.47 3.95 -15.80
CA ALA A 357 35.46 4.52 -16.71
C ALA A 357 36.28 5.63 -16.00
N GLU A 358 37.45 6.00 -16.57
CA GLU A 358 38.33 7.00 -15.98
C GLU A 358 37.76 8.43 -15.99
N ASP A 359 36.78 8.69 -16.84
CA ASP A 359 36.08 9.99 -16.98
C ASP A 359 35.07 10.28 -15.86
N VAL A 360 34.73 9.28 -15.03
CA VAL A 360 33.68 9.43 -14.00
C VAL A 360 34.22 10.18 -12.78
N ASP A 361 33.71 11.38 -12.57
CA ASP A 361 33.94 12.17 -11.35
C ASP A 361 32.70 12.17 -10.46
N LEU A 362 32.75 11.40 -9.36
CA LEU A 362 31.66 11.29 -8.40
C LEU A 362 31.37 12.60 -7.65
N SER A 363 32.38 13.49 -7.54
CA SER A 363 32.18 14.81 -6.95
C SER A 363 31.26 15.68 -7.84
N THR A 364 31.45 15.61 -9.16
CA THR A 364 30.58 16.28 -10.12
C THR A 364 29.16 15.71 -10.09
N VAL A 365 29.02 14.38 -10.03
CA VAL A 365 27.71 13.73 -9.87
C VAL A 365 27.03 14.15 -8.56
N ALA A 366 27.78 14.24 -7.45
CA ALA A 366 27.23 14.67 -6.16
C ALA A 366 26.76 16.14 -6.16
N LYS A 367 27.46 17.02 -6.90
CA LYS A 367 27.03 18.41 -7.11
C LYS A 367 25.77 18.49 -7.95
N GLY A 368 25.63 17.63 -8.98
CA GLY A 368 24.48 17.58 -9.86
C GLY A 368 23.21 16.98 -9.23
N THR A 369 23.30 16.40 -8.04
CA THR A 369 22.19 15.69 -7.38
C THR A 369 21.72 16.36 -6.06
N PRO A 370 21.45 17.68 -6.03
CA PRO A 370 20.95 18.35 -4.84
C PRO A 370 19.60 17.77 -4.41
N GLY A 371 19.44 17.57 -3.10
CA GLY A 371 18.19 17.03 -2.55
C GLY A 371 17.97 15.53 -2.74
N PHE A 372 18.90 14.80 -3.37
CA PHE A 372 18.81 13.35 -3.49
C PHE A 372 19.08 12.69 -2.14
N THR A 373 18.27 11.68 -1.85
CA THR A 373 18.45 10.80 -0.70
C THR A 373 19.45 9.69 -1.02
N GLY A 374 19.86 8.92 -0.01
CA GLY A 374 20.69 7.74 -0.23
C GLY A 374 20.07 6.72 -1.18
N ALA A 375 18.74 6.56 -1.12
CA ALA A 375 18.01 5.67 -2.02
C ALA A 375 17.98 6.18 -3.47
N ASP A 376 17.87 7.52 -3.66
CA ASP A 376 17.90 8.12 -4.99
C ASP A 376 19.30 7.96 -5.63
N LEU A 377 20.37 8.12 -4.85
CA LEU A 377 21.75 7.91 -5.29
C LEU A 377 22.07 6.44 -5.60
N GLU A 378 21.49 5.49 -4.86
CA GLU A 378 21.54 4.07 -5.20
C GLU A 378 20.86 3.81 -6.54
N ASN A 379 19.65 4.34 -6.72
CA ASN A 379 18.88 4.23 -7.96
C ASN A 379 19.63 4.88 -9.15
N LEU A 380 20.18 6.07 -8.96
CA LEU A 380 21.02 6.75 -9.97
C LEU A 380 22.18 5.87 -10.42
N SER A 381 22.94 5.34 -9.47
CA SER A 381 24.09 4.47 -9.75
C SER A 381 23.68 3.17 -10.47
N ASN A 382 22.49 2.66 -10.18
CA ASN A 382 21.93 1.48 -10.85
C ASN A 382 21.45 1.82 -12.26
N GLU A 383 20.76 2.96 -12.46
CA GLU A 383 20.30 3.42 -13.76
C GLU A 383 21.46 3.71 -14.71
N ALA A 384 22.56 4.32 -14.23
CA ALA A 384 23.78 4.51 -15.01
C ALA A 384 24.36 3.17 -15.50
N ALA A 385 24.38 2.16 -14.63
CA ALA A 385 24.82 0.81 -15.01
C ALA A 385 23.90 0.16 -16.05
N LEU A 386 22.58 0.36 -15.93
CA LEU A 386 21.61 -0.15 -16.92
C LEU A 386 21.75 0.54 -18.27
N LEU A 387 22.03 1.84 -18.30
CA LEU A 387 22.29 2.60 -19.53
C LEU A 387 23.56 2.12 -20.24
N ALA A 388 24.68 1.96 -19.50
CA ALA A 388 25.91 1.39 -20.01
C ALA A 388 25.69 -0.01 -20.59
N ALA A 389 24.96 -0.87 -19.90
CA ALA A 389 24.65 -2.23 -20.38
C ALA A 389 23.80 -2.22 -21.65
N ARG A 390 22.82 -1.33 -21.79
CA ARG A 390 22.01 -1.17 -23.03
C ARG A 390 22.85 -0.77 -24.23
N ARG A 391 23.90 0.04 -24.03
CA ARG A 391 24.84 0.42 -25.08
C ARG A 391 25.87 -0.67 -25.41
N GLY A 392 25.86 -1.78 -24.66
CA GLY A 392 26.84 -2.84 -24.81
C GLY A 392 28.23 -2.47 -24.25
N SER A 393 28.33 -1.40 -23.46
CA SER A 393 29.58 -0.98 -22.80
C SER A 393 29.92 -1.91 -21.63
N LYS A 394 31.22 -2.09 -21.39
CA LYS A 394 31.73 -2.82 -20.21
C LYS A 394 32.02 -1.88 -19.04
N LEU A 395 32.07 -0.59 -19.28
CA LEU A 395 32.38 0.45 -18.30
C LEU A 395 31.23 1.47 -18.28
N ILE A 396 30.95 2.01 -17.11
CA ILE A 396 30.00 3.09 -16.90
C ILE A 396 30.76 4.41 -17.07
N THR A 397 30.30 5.29 -17.94
CA THR A 397 30.91 6.58 -18.26
C THR A 397 30.19 7.72 -17.56
N MET A 398 30.81 8.92 -17.55
CA MET A 398 30.16 10.13 -17.02
C MET A 398 28.86 10.47 -17.78
N SER A 399 28.83 10.23 -19.09
CA SER A 399 27.62 10.39 -19.91
C SER A 399 26.45 9.50 -19.45
N ASP A 400 26.74 8.27 -18.95
CA ASP A 400 25.70 7.39 -18.40
C ASP A 400 25.14 7.95 -17.10
N PHE A 401 25.98 8.55 -16.25
CA PHE A 401 25.53 9.21 -15.02
C PHE A 401 24.66 10.44 -15.33
N SER A 402 25.08 11.29 -16.26
CA SER A 402 24.30 12.46 -16.66
C SER A 402 22.93 12.08 -17.23
N GLU A 403 22.86 11.06 -18.09
CA GLU A 403 21.58 10.56 -18.61
C GLU A 403 20.73 9.89 -17.51
N ALA A 404 21.36 9.16 -16.60
CA ALA A 404 20.68 8.55 -15.46
C ALA A 404 20.08 9.60 -14.52
N GLU A 405 20.81 10.69 -14.25
CA GLU A 405 20.34 11.82 -13.44
C GLU A 405 19.06 12.41 -14.01
N ILE A 406 19.08 12.73 -15.30
CA ILE A 406 17.91 13.26 -16.00
C ILE A 406 16.75 12.24 -15.96
N LYS A 407 17.04 10.97 -16.14
CA LYS A 407 16.03 9.90 -16.09
C LYS A 407 15.41 9.74 -14.71
N VAL A 408 16.18 9.90 -13.63
CA VAL A 408 15.66 9.83 -12.25
C VAL A 408 14.80 11.04 -11.94
N ILE A 409 15.21 12.25 -12.38
CA ILE A 409 14.46 13.50 -12.14
C ILE A 409 13.19 13.56 -12.98
N ALA A 410 13.28 13.26 -14.28
CA ALA A 410 12.26 13.55 -15.28
C ALA A 410 11.52 12.32 -15.83
N GLY A 411 12.05 11.14 -15.54
CA GLY A 411 11.55 9.89 -16.11
C GLY A 411 12.14 9.55 -17.49
N PRO A 412 11.73 8.40 -18.05
CA PRO A 412 12.27 7.92 -19.32
C PRO A 412 11.81 8.77 -20.51
N GLU A 413 12.65 8.83 -21.55
CA GLU A 413 12.30 9.43 -22.83
C GLU A 413 11.14 8.74 -23.52
N LYS A 414 10.23 9.52 -24.11
CA LYS A 414 9.10 9.03 -24.90
C LYS A 414 9.39 9.07 -26.40
N LYS A 415 10.31 8.25 -26.88
CA LYS A 415 10.76 8.22 -28.30
C LYS A 415 9.65 7.88 -29.31
N SER A 416 8.56 7.26 -28.87
CA SER A 416 7.44 6.88 -29.74
C SER A 416 6.37 7.95 -29.92
N ARG A 417 6.46 9.07 -29.18
CA ARG A 417 5.48 10.15 -29.28
C ARG A 417 5.74 10.97 -30.54
N VAL A 418 4.77 10.99 -31.44
CA VAL A 418 4.79 11.88 -32.60
C VAL A 418 4.38 13.28 -32.14
N VAL A 419 5.30 14.23 -32.17
CA VAL A 419 5.07 15.63 -31.82
C VAL A 419 4.90 16.41 -33.12
N SER A 420 3.85 17.22 -33.21
CA SER A 420 3.65 18.08 -34.39
C SER A 420 4.73 19.19 -34.43
N GLU A 421 5.04 19.71 -35.63
CA GLU A 421 5.99 20.82 -35.79
C GLU A 421 5.57 22.05 -34.99
N HIS A 422 4.27 22.29 -34.88
CA HIS A 422 3.73 23.39 -34.07
C HIS A 422 4.00 23.18 -32.57
N GLU A 423 3.70 22.00 -32.04
CA GLU A 423 4.01 21.68 -30.64
C GLU A 423 5.51 21.69 -30.35
N ARG A 424 6.32 21.21 -31.29
CA ARG A 424 7.78 21.23 -31.18
C ARG A 424 8.31 22.65 -31.10
N LYS A 425 7.81 23.55 -31.96
CA LYS A 425 8.15 24.96 -31.91
C LYS A 425 7.69 25.64 -30.62
N LEU A 426 6.47 25.33 -30.18
CA LEU A 426 5.92 25.86 -28.92
C LEU A 426 6.80 25.45 -27.74
N THR A 427 7.14 24.17 -27.63
CA THR A 427 8.02 23.64 -26.57
C THR A 427 9.41 24.28 -26.63
N ALA A 428 9.99 24.47 -27.81
CA ALA A 428 11.31 25.08 -27.95
C ALA A 428 11.36 26.53 -27.42
N TYR A 429 10.36 27.34 -27.75
CA TYR A 429 10.28 28.69 -27.21
C TYR A 429 9.94 28.72 -25.72
N HIS A 430 9.13 27.78 -25.26
CA HIS A 430 8.79 27.63 -23.84
C HIS A 430 10.04 27.36 -23.00
N GLU A 431 10.80 26.32 -23.36
CA GLU A 431 12.03 25.95 -22.62
C GLU A 431 13.14 27.00 -22.76
N ALA A 432 13.29 27.58 -23.96
CA ALA A 432 14.22 28.69 -24.15
C ALA A 432 13.84 29.91 -23.27
N GLY A 433 12.54 30.17 -23.09
CA GLY A 433 12.07 31.24 -22.21
C GLY A 433 12.49 31.02 -20.77
N HIS A 434 12.35 29.82 -20.25
CA HIS A 434 12.84 29.49 -18.91
C HIS A 434 14.35 29.70 -18.78
N ALA A 435 15.13 29.18 -19.75
CA ALA A 435 16.58 29.23 -19.71
C ALA A 435 17.11 30.69 -19.75
N ILE A 436 16.60 31.54 -20.65
CA ILE A 436 17.01 32.95 -20.76
C ILE A 436 16.70 33.71 -19.48
N VAL A 437 15.52 33.48 -18.90
CA VAL A 437 15.14 34.15 -17.64
C VAL A 437 16.04 33.68 -16.50
N MET A 438 16.31 32.38 -16.37
CA MET A 438 17.25 31.83 -15.36
C MET A 438 18.63 32.47 -15.46
N HIS A 439 19.17 32.57 -16.68
CA HIS A 439 20.49 33.15 -16.92
C HIS A 439 20.55 34.65 -16.56
N ALA A 440 19.48 35.40 -16.81
CA ALA A 440 19.41 36.86 -16.52
C ALA A 440 19.25 37.17 -15.03
N LEU A 441 18.90 36.18 -14.19
CA LEU A 441 18.60 36.39 -12.78
C LEU A 441 19.82 36.07 -11.91
N PRO A 442 20.35 37.06 -11.14
CA PRO A 442 21.66 36.93 -10.48
C PRO A 442 21.71 35.96 -9.30
N THR A 443 20.56 35.59 -8.69
CA THR A 443 20.53 34.63 -7.58
C THR A 443 20.00 33.27 -7.99
N HIS A 444 19.57 33.14 -9.25
CA HIS A 444 19.07 31.85 -9.78
C HIS A 444 20.23 30.89 -10.02
N ASP A 445 19.93 29.61 -9.94
CA ASP A 445 20.90 28.55 -10.22
C ASP A 445 21.19 28.46 -11.72
N PRO A 446 22.44 28.14 -12.13
CA PRO A 446 22.83 28.10 -13.54
C PRO A 446 22.09 27.02 -14.30
N VAL A 447 21.81 27.28 -15.57
CA VAL A 447 21.20 26.30 -16.48
C VAL A 447 22.19 25.17 -16.74
N HIS A 448 21.78 23.95 -16.50
CA HIS A 448 22.57 22.75 -16.74
C HIS A 448 22.26 22.12 -18.10
N GLN A 449 20.98 22.00 -18.42
CA GLN A 449 20.54 21.41 -19.68
C GLN A 449 19.13 21.91 -20.06
N ILE A 450 18.91 22.02 -21.36
CA ILE A 450 17.60 22.33 -21.93
C ILE A 450 17.27 21.24 -22.94
N THR A 451 16.05 20.70 -22.91
CA THR A 451 15.63 19.67 -23.86
C THR A 451 14.16 19.80 -24.23
N ILE A 452 13.86 19.56 -25.50
CA ILE A 452 12.49 19.45 -26.02
C ILE A 452 12.08 18.00 -26.30
N VAL A 453 12.90 17.04 -25.87
CA VAL A 453 12.55 15.61 -25.93
C VAL A 453 11.53 15.30 -24.82
N PRO A 454 10.33 14.80 -25.15
CA PRO A 454 9.33 14.51 -24.15
C PRO A 454 9.78 13.44 -23.15
N ARG A 455 9.66 13.75 -21.84
CA ARG A 455 9.97 12.82 -20.75
C ARG A 455 8.81 12.77 -19.73
N GLY A 456 8.50 11.61 -19.20
CA GLY A 456 7.43 11.48 -18.20
C GLY A 456 6.11 12.12 -18.64
N GLY A 457 5.70 13.19 -17.97
CA GLY A 457 4.51 13.99 -18.29
C GLY A 457 4.80 15.28 -19.06
N ALA A 458 6.09 15.68 -19.16
CA ALA A 458 6.52 16.95 -19.74
C ALA A 458 6.76 16.84 -21.25
N GLY A 459 6.51 17.93 -21.98
CA GLY A 459 6.82 18.08 -23.40
C GLY A 459 8.29 18.40 -23.65
N GLY A 460 8.90 19.15 -22.76
CA GLY A 460 10.31 19.53 -22.69
C GLY A 460 10.70 19.78 -21.24
N MET A 461 11.91 20.25 -21.00
CA MET A 461 12.41 20.57 -19.68
C MET A 461 13.68 21.42 -19.72
N THR A 462 13.71 22.41 -18.85
CA THR A 462 14.92 23.19 -18.54
C THR A 462 15.37 22.86 -17.12
N ILE A 463 16.59 22.32 -16.99
CA ILE A 463 17.18 21.91 -15.73
C ILE A 463 18.19 22.96 -15.28
N SER A 464 18.03 23.47 -14.08
CA SER A 464 19.03 24.25 -13.37
C SER A 464 19.55 23.48 -12.16
N LEU A 465 20.84 23.54 -11.90
CA LEU A 465 21.45 22.85 -10.77
C LEU A 465 22.14 23.86 -9.84
N PRO A 466 21.85 23.80 -8.53
CA PRO A 466 22.52 24.66 -7.58
C PRO A 466 24.01 24.33 -7.48
N THR A 467 24.84 25.36 -7.41
CA THR A 467 26.29 25.21 -7.25
C THR A 467 26.69 24.79 -5.84
N GLU A 468 25.81 25.03 -4.87
CA GLU A 468 26.02 24.73 -3.44
C GLU A 468 24.69 24.40 -2.75
N ASP A 469 24.74 23.59 -1.68
CA ASP A 469 23.56 23.29 -0.88
C ASP A 469 23.14 24.51 -0.06
N ARG A 470 21.88 24.92 -0.17
CA ARG A 470 21.31 26.08 0.53
C ARG A 470 20.39 25.65 1.65
N SER A 471 20.74 26.01 2.88
CA SER A 471 19.89 25.80 4.05
C SER A 471 18.77 26.85 4.16
N TYR A 472 18.95 28.03 3.58
CA TYR A 472 18.00 29.15 3.64
C TYR A 472 17.74 29.71 2.25
N GLN A 473 16.49 30.09 2.01
CA GLN A 473 16.07 30.78 0.79
C GLN A 473 15.73 32.22 1.11
N SER A 474 16.36 33.21 0.43
CA SER A 474 16.04 34.61 0.60
C SER A 474 14.75 34.99 -0.14
N LYS A 475 14.08 36.08 0.30
CA LYS A 475 12.92 36.66 -0.40
C LYS A 475 13.24 36.88 -1.89
N ARG A 476 14.40 37.47 -2.20
CA ARG A 476 14.84 37.71 -3.57
C ARG A 476 14.98 36.45 -4.40
N TYR A 477 15.58 35.38 -3.84
CA TYR A 477 15.72 34.10 -4.52
C TYR A 477 14.35 33.48 -4.85
N MET A 478 13.40 33.52 -3.91
CA MET A 478 12.04 33.03 -4.14
C MET A 478 11.28 33.83 -5.20
N GLU A 479 11.43 35.17 -5.18
CA GLU A 479 10.88 36.05 -6.23
C GLU A 479 11.48 35.68 -7.60
N GLU A 480 12.80 35.52 -7.69
CA GLU A 480 13.49 35.13 -8.92
C GLU A 480 13.07 33.71 -9.42
N GLN A 481 12.79 32.79 -8.51
CA GLN A 481 12.19 31.51 -8.90
C GLN A 481 10.79 31.67 -9.52
N ILE A 482 9.96 32.55 -8.98
CA ILE A 482 8.64 32.84 -9.57
C ILE A 482 8.81 33.42 -10.98
N VAL A 483 9.75 34.34 -11.18
CA VAL A 483 10.04 34.96 -12.49
C VAL A 483 10.48 33.86 -13.49
N SER A 484 11.38 32.95 -13.11
CA SER A 484 11.86 31.88 -13.99
C SER A 484 10.77 30.88 -14.36
N LEU A 485 9.86 30.54 -13.44
CA LEU A 485 8.71 29.68 -13.71
C LEU A 485 7.72 30.31 -14.71
N LEU A 486 7.66 31.63 -14.81
CA LEU A 486 6.80 32.29 -15.79
C LEU A 486 7.44 32.42 -17.18
N GLY A 487 8.76 32.12 -17.31
CA GLY A 487 9.56 32.25 -18.52
C GLY A 487 8.93 31.59 -19.75
N GLY A 488 8.51 30.34 -19.65
CA GLY A 488 7.89 29.62 -20.74
C GLY A 488 6.59 30.25 -21.24
N ARG A 489 5.71 30.64 -20.31
CA ARG A 489 4.43 31.30 -20.60
C ARG A 489 4.60 32.62 -21.32
N VAL A 490 5.55 33.46 -20.86
CA VAL A 490 5.82 34.76 -21.43
C VAL A 490 6.48 34.63 -22.79
N ALA A 491 7.40 33.69 -22.98
CA ALA A 491 8.01 33.38 -24.28
C ALA A 491 6.98 32.93 -25.32
N GLU A 492 6.03 32.07 -24.96
CA GLU A 492 4.92 31.68 -25.83
C GLU A 492 4.15 32.90 -26.33
N LYS A 493 3.75 33.80 -25.39
CA LYS A 493 3.00 35.03 -25.70
C LYS A 493 3.79 35.97 -26.63
N LEU A 494 5.07 36.20 -26.34
CA LEU A 494 5.91 37.15 -27.10
C LEU A 494 6.23 36.65 -28.50
N MET A 495 6.53 35.35 -28.64
CA MET A 495 7.06 34.80 -29.89
C MET A 495 6.00 34.14 -30.78
N LEU A 496 4.93 33.60 -30.20
CA LEU A 496 3.88 32.90 -30.94
C LEU A 496 2.54 33.65 -30.94
N GLY A 497 2.40 34.71 -30.12
CA GLY A 497 1.18 35.50 -30.00
C GLY A 497 0.00 34.76 -29.33
N ASP A 498 0.25 33.60 -28.77
CA ASP A 498 -0.75 32.74 -28.11
C ASP A 498 -0.15 32.13 -26.85
N ILE A 499 -0.99 31.48 -26.04
CA ILE A 499 -0.63 30.88 -24.77
C ILE A 499 -1.22 29.48 -24.68
N SER A 500 -0.44 28.53 -24.19
CA SER A 500 -0.85 27.12 -24.09
C SER A 500 -1.14 26.66 -22.68
N THR A 501 -1.69 25.46 -22.55
CA THR A 501 -1.86 24.76 -21.27
C THR A 501 -0.55 24.15 -20.76
N GLY A 502 0.55 24.20 -21.53
CA GLY A 502 1.85 23.66 -21.16
C GLY A 502 2.38 24.26 -19.86
N ALA A 503 2.20 25.58 -19.69
CA ALA A 503 2.63 26.31 -18.49
C ALA A 503 1.79 26.07 -17.21
N SER A 504 0.82 25.13 -17.22
CA SER A 504 -0.08 24.94 -16.07
C SER A 504 0.64 24.56 -14.78
N ASN A 505 1.64 23.68 -14.86
CA ASN A 505 2.46 23.29 -13.71
C ASN A 505 3.31 24.43 -13.17
N ASP A 506 3.91 25.22 -14.07
CA ASP A 506 4.78 26.34 -13.71
C ASP A 506 3.99 27.44 -13.02
N ILE A 507 2.80 27.76 -13.53
CA ILE A 507 1.88 28.71 -12.89
C ILE A 507 1.43 28.21 -11.51
N GLN A 508 1.14 26.91 -11.37
CA GLN A 508 0.78 26.32 -10.08
C GLN A 508 1.93 26.43 -9.08
N ARG A 509 3.16 26.09 -9.48
CA ARG A 509 4.35 26.21 -8.65
C ARG A 509 4.65 27.66 -8.28
N ALA A 510 4.61 28.58 -9.24
CA ALA A 510 4.78 30.02 -9.00
C ALA A 510 3.77 30.55 -7.95
N SER A 511 2.50 30.19 -8.10
CA SER A 511 1.44 30.56 -7.16
C SER A 511 1.64 29.95 -5.77
N GLN A 512 2.11 28.70 -5.67
CA GLN A 512 2.43 28.06 -4.40
C GLN A 512 3.61 28.74 -3.68
N ILE A 513 4.67 29.09 -4.42
CA ILE A 513 5.82 29.82 -3.86
C ILE A 513 5.35 31.20 -3.33
N ALA A 514 4.63 31.96 -4.13
CA ALA A 514 4.10 33.26 -3.73
C ALA A 514 3.21 33.14 -2.49
N ARG A 515 2.33 32.14 -2.44
CA ARG A 515 1.48 31.88 -1.27
C ARG A 515 2.30 31.55 -0.02
N LYS A 516 3.31 30.69 -0.11
CA LYS A 516 4.21 30.38 1.02
C LYS A 516 4.99 31.59 1.51
N MET A 517 5.46 32.46 0.60
CA MET A 517 6.12 33.71 0.97
C MET A 517 5.22 34.57 1.86
N VAL A 518 3.94 34.67 1.53
CA VAL A 518 2.96 35.45 2.27
C VAL A 518 2.50 34.77 3.55
N THR A 519 2.12 33.47 3.48
CA THR A 519 1.43 32.77 4.59
C THR A 519 2.36 32.10 5.57
N ALA A 520 3.47 31.52 5.09
CA ALA A 520 4.39 30.73 5.92
C ALA A 520 5.57 31.57 6.44
N TYR A 521 6.17 32.35 5.54
CA TYR A 521 7.45 33.00 5.80
C TYR A 521 7.32 34.49 6.21
N GLY A 522 6.11 35.06 6.16
CA GLY A 522 5.87 36.45 6.52
C GLY A 522 6.71 37.45 5.69
N MET A 523 6.91 37.16 4.39
CA MET A 523 7.74 37.95 3.47
C MET A 523 6.95 39.06 2.75
N SER A 524 5.69 39.32 3.13
CA SER A 524 4.89 40.43 2.60
C SER A 524 5.13 41.70 3.36
N ASP A 525 5.40 42.81 2.66
CA ASP A 525 5.55 44.13 3.27
C ASP A 525 4.19 44.67 3.76
N ARG A 526 3.09 44.25 3.15
CA ARG A 526 1.72 44.68 3.47
C ARG A 526 1.12 43.97 4.68
N LEU A 527 1.34 42.65 4.77
CA LEU A 527 0.80 41.79 5.85
C LEU A 527 1.77 41.65 7.02
N GLY A 528 3.03 42.02 6.84
CA GLY A 528 4.07 41.97 7.86
C GLY A 528 4.60 40.56 8.13
N SER A 529 5.45 40.44 9.16
CA SER A 529 6.10 39.18 9.53
C SER A 529 5.19 38.32 10.40
N ILE A 530 4.06 37.90 9.85
CA ILE A 530 3.06 37.06 10.52
C ILE A 530 2.91 35.74 9.75
N SER A 531 2.90 34.60 10.46
CA SER A 531 2.55 33.33 9.87
C SER A 531 1.04 33.09 10.00
N PHE A 532 0.41 32.84 8.86
CA PHE A 532 -1.02 32.49 8.74
C PHE A 532 -1.24 30.98 8.55
N GLU A 533 -0.18 30.17 8.53
CA GLU A 533 -0.30 28.72 8.50
C GLU A 533 -0.61 28.21 9.90
N SER A 534 -1.70 27.45 10.03
CA SER A 534 -1.92 26.61 11.20
C SER A 534 -0.99 25.42 11.08
N GLY A 535 -0.12 25.18 12.08
CA GLY A 535 0.91 24.15 12.09
C GLY A 535 0.44 22.68 12.02
N HIS A 536 -0.71 22.43 11.39
CA HIS A 536 -1.30 21.12 11.21
C HIS A 536 -1.91 21.00 9.81
N ASP A 537 -1.08 20.77 8.81
CA ASP A 537 -1.52 20.26 7.51
C ASP A 537 -1.98 18.81 7.63
N GLU A 538 -3.03 18.54 8.40
CA GLU A 538 -3.77 17.28 8.31
C GLU A 538 -4.72 17.33 7.11
N ILE A 539 -4.23 16.88 5.94
CA ILE A 539 -5.10 16.51 4.83
C ILE A 539 -5.86 15.24 5.24
N PHE A 540 -6.96 15.41 5.94
CA PHE A 540 -7.91 14.34 6.23
C PHE A 540 -9.02 14.36 5.18
N ILE A 541 -9.02 13.36 4.29
CA ILE A 541 -10.14 13.08 3.39
C ILE A 541 -11.38 12.78 4.27
N GLY A 542 -12.25 13.76 4.45
CA GLY A 542 -13.47 13.68 5.28
C GLY A 542 -13.73 14.88 6.17
N ARG A 543 -12.75 15.77 6.39
CA ARG A 543 -12.89 16.97 7.22
C ARG A 543 -12.85 18.28 6.46
N SER A 544 -12.81 18.24 5.12
CA SER A 544 -12.74 19.43 4.26
C SER A 544 -13.97 20.33 4.33
N MET A 545 -15.00 19.96 5.06
CA MET A 545 -16.21 20.79 5.25
C MET A 545 -16.21 21.69 6.49
N ALA A 546 -15.18 21.65 7.33
CA ALA A 546 -15.19 22.41 8.60
C ALA A 546 -13.82 22.94 9.05
N GLN A 547 -12.79 23.05 8.19
CA GLN A 547 -11.59 23.79 8.55
C GLN A 547 -11.90 25.27 8.44
N ALA A 548 -12.28 25.87 9.57
CA ALA A 548 -12.28 27.32 9.70
C ALA A 548 -10.84 27.81 9.46
N LYS A 549 -10.63 28.63 8.43
CA LYS A 549 -9.35 29.31 8.21
C LYS A 549 -8.97 30.00 9.53
N PRO A 550 -7.70 29.95 9.96
CA PRO A 550 -7.27 30.57 11.22
C PRO A 550 -7.31 32.10 11.19
N TYR A 551 -7.81 32.69 10.12
CA TYR A 551 -7.88 34.14 9.87
C TYR A 551 -9.21 34.52 9.23
N SER A 552 -9.55 35.83 9.36
CA SER A 552 -10.79 36.39 8.85
C SER A 552 -10.84 36.41 7.32
N GLU A 553 -12.06 36.48 6.74
CA GLU A 553 -12.25 36.61 5.28
C GLU A 553 -11.57 37.87 4.72
N GLN A 554 -11.45 38.95 5.53
CA GLN A 554 -10.74 40.13 5.14
C GLN A 554 -9.23 39.90 4.97
N VAL A 555 -8.62 39.12 5.88
CA VAL A 555 -7.21 38.71 5.78
C VAL A 555 -7.01 37.75 4.61
N ALA A 556 -7.97 36.83 4.37
CA ALA A 556 -7.93 35.96 3.21
C ALA A 556 -7.89 36.73 1.89
N ALA A 557 -8.74 37.76 1.75
CA ALA A 557 -8.74 38.62 0.58
C ALA A 557 -7.41 39.37 0.41
N GLN A 558 -6.83 39.86 1.51
CA GLN A 558 -5.51 40.51 1.48
C GLN A 558 -4.38 39.58 1.08
N ILE A 559 -4.40 38.31 1.55
CA ILE A 559 -3.45 37.29 1.12
C ILE A 559 -3.56 37.02 -0.38
N ASP A 560 -4.79 36.88 -0.91
CA ASP A 560 -5.03 36.62 -2.34
C ASP A 560 -4.60 37.82 -3.21
N GLU A 561 -4.84 39.05 -2.76
CA GLU A 561 -4.35 40.29 -3.42
C GLU A 561 -2.82 40.36 -3.44
N GLU A 562 -2.16 40.02 -2.33
CA GLU A 562 -0.70 40.05 -2.22
C GLU A 562 -0.05 38.98 -3.09
N VAL A 563 -0.58 37.72 -3.06
CA VAL A 563 -0.12 36.65 -3.95
C VAL A 563 -0.25 37.03 -5.41
N LYS A 564 -1.39 37.64 -5.79
CA LYS A 564 -1.59 38.16 -7.14
C LYS A 564 -0.57 39.25 -7.49
N SER A 565 -0.33 40.18 -6.60
CA SER A 565 0.65 41.29 -6.80
C SER A 565 2.06 40.75 -7.03
N ILE A 566 2.50 39.74 -6.25
CA ILE A 566 3.83 39.13 -6.40
C ILE A 566 3.94 38.44 -7.79
N VAL A 567 2.91 37.68 -8.20
CA VAL A 567 2.92 36.99 -9.49
C VAL A 567 2.84 37.97 -10.66
N ASP A 568 2.02 39.02 -10.57
CA ASP A 568 1.91 40.04 -11.61
C ASP A 568 3.25 40.82 -11.77
N ALA A 569 3.90 41.22 -10.68
CA ALA A 569 5.21 41.86 -10.72
C ALA A 569 6.31 40.95 -11.29
N ALA A 570 6.27 39.66 -10.97
CA ALA A 570 7.16 38.64 -11.55
C ALA A 570 6.92 38.47 -13.05
N TYR A 571 5.66 38.52 -13.48
CA TYR A 571 5.29 38.44 -14.89
C TYR A 571 5.84 39.63 -15.69
N GLU A 572 5.65 40.86 -15.19
CA GLU A 572 6.18 42.07 -15.82
C GLU A 572 7.70 42.02 -15.91
N ARG A 573 8.40 41.65 -14.83
CA ARG A 573 9.85 41.48 -14.82
C ARG A 573 10.33 40.45 -15.83
N CYS A 574 9.60 39.34 -15.96
CA CYS A 574 9.87 38.28 -16.95
C CYS A 574 9.72 38.83 -18.38
N GLU A 575 8.63 39.55 -18.67
CA GLU A 575 8.37 40.19 -19.99
C GLU A 575 9.46 41.16 -20.36
N ASP A 576 9.94 41.98 -19.42
CA ASP A 576 11.07 42.90 -19.63
C ASP A 576 12.38 42.18 -19.97
N ILE A 577 12.69 41.08 -19.23
CA ILE A 577 13.90 40.29 -19.50
C ILE A 577 13.83 39.68 -20.90
N LEU A 578 12.76 38.99 -21.25
CA LEU A 578 12.63 38.29 -22.53
C LEU A 578 12.52 39.24 -23.72
N SER A 579 11.93 40.42 -23.53
CA SER A 579 11.87 41.47 -24.57
C SER A 579 13.25 42.04 -24.86
N ARG A 580 14.09 42.24 -23.84
CA ARG A 580 15.46 42.73 -23.99
C ARG A 580 16.36 41.68 -24.65
N ASP A 581 16.23 40.40 -24.22
CA ASP A 581 17.10 39.32 -24.65
C ASP A 581 16.46 38.45 -25.75
N GLN A 582 15.55 39.03 -26.56
CA GLN A 582 14.77 38.34 -27.60
C GLN A 582 15.66 37.63 -28.65
N LYS A 583 16.82 38.18 -28.97
CA LYS A 583 17.75 37.56 -29.93
C LYS A 583 18.28 36.22 -29.40
N HIS A 584 18.71 36.20 -28.14
CA HIS A 584 19.20 34.96 -27.49
C HIS A 584 18.07 33.95 -27.35
N LEU A 585 16.85 34.39 -27.02
CA LEU A 585 15.65 33.52 -26.98
C LEU A 585 15.43 32.80 -28.31
N ILE A 586 15.53 33.53 -29.44
CA ILE A 586 15.39 32.96 -30.78
C ILE A 586 16.53 31.99 -31.08
N ALA A 587 17.78 32.35 -30.79
CA ALA A 587 18.94 31.51 -31.03
C ALA A 587 18.87 30.16 -30.26
N VAL A 588 18.50 30.20 -28.99
CA VAL A 588 18.32 29.00 -28.17
C VAL A 588 17.17 28.14 -28.70
N ALA A 589 16.02 28.74 -29.06
CA ALA A 589 14.90 28.01 -29.59
C ALA A 589 15.22 27.34 -30.94
N GLU A 590 15.92 28.02 -31.84
CA GLU A 590 16.37 27.46 -33.14
C GLU A 590 17.38 26.33 -32.95
N PHE A 591 18.32 26.46 -32.01
CA PHE A 591 19.24 25.39 -31.65
C PHE A 591 18.48 24.15 -31.15
N LEU A 592 17.51 24.33 -30.25
CA LEU A 592 16.68 23.23 -29.75
C LEU A 592 15.85 22.56 -30.85
N LEU A 593 15.35 23.32 -31.82
CA LEU A 593 14.64 22.76 -32.98
C LEU A 593 15.54 21.91 -33.87
N ALA A 594 16.85 22.27 -33.94
CA ALA A 594 17.82 21.55 -34.76
C ALA A 594 18.41 20.31 -34.04
N HIS A 595 18.71 20.42 -32.74
CA HIS A 595 19.49 19.43 -31.97
C HIS A 595 18.72 18.75 -30.84
N GLU A 596 17.49 19.21 -30.53
CA GLU A 596 16.57 18.68 -29.50
C GLU A 596 17.04 18.86 -28.05
N THR A 597 18.34 18.94 -27.81
CA THR A 597 18.94 19.10 -26.47
C THR A 597 20.11 20.07 -26.56
N MET A 598 20.29 20.89 -25.53
CA MET A 598 21.36 21.88 -25.40
C MET A 598 22.02 21.73 -24.02
N SER A 599 23.33 21.56 -24.00
CA SER A 599 24.13 21.49 -22.78
C SER A 599 24.39 22.89 -22.17
N ALA A 600 24.86 22.93 -20.94
CA ALA A 600 25.26 24.17 -20.27
C ALA A 600 26.31 24.94 -21.08
N GLU A 601 27.32 24.26 -21.61
CA GLU A 601 28.41 24.85 -22.38
C GLU A 601 27.91 25.46 -23.70
N GLU A 602 27.04 24.75 -24.43
CA GLU A 602 26.41 25.25 -25.65
C GLU A 602 25.50 26.45 -25.38
N PHE A 603 24.77 26.42 -24.25
CA PHE A 603 23.91 27.52 -23.84
C PHE A 603 24.74 28.80 -23.50
N GLU A 604 25.80 28.69 -22.72
CA GLU A 604 26.68 29.80 -22.39
C GLU A 604 27.39 30.36 -23.63
N ALA A 605 27.71 29.55 -24.62
CA ALA A 605 28.32 29.98 -25.87
C ALA A 605 27.43 30.97 -26.65
N VAL A 606 26.08 30.86 -26.55
CA VAL A 606 25.15 31.80 -27.20
C VAL A 606 25.39 33.26 -26.73
N PHE A 607 25.80 33.45 -25.48
CA PHE A 607 26.04 34.79 -24.94
C PHE A 607 27.49 35.29 -25.16
N THR A 608 28.47 34.36 -25.34
CA THR A 608 29.88 34.70 -25.52
C THR A 608 30.22 35.09 -26.95
N ASP A 609 29.56 34.57 -27.97
CA ASP A 609 29.78 34.87 -29.39
C ASP A 609 29.44 36.34 -29.73
N GLU A 610 28.49 37.00 -29.02
CA GLU A 610 28.24 38.44 -29.19
C GLU A 610 29.34 39.31 -28.56
N ALA A 611 29.98 38.86 -27.47
CA ALA A 611 31.10 39.57 -26.86
C ALA A 611 32.33 39.66 -27.80
N ALA A 612 32.56 38.61 -28.60
CA ALA A 612 33.65 38.56 -29.59
C ALA A 612 33.37 39.39 -30.86
N GLY A 613 32.09 39.70 -31.13
CA GLY A 613 31.65 40.53 -32.28
C GLY A 613 31.73 42.05 -32.06
N HIS A 614 31.77 42.52 -30.81
CA HIS A 614 31.80 43.98 -30.49
C HIS A 614 33.20 44.59 -30.41
N ASP A 615 34.28 43.78 -30.36
CA ASP A 615 35.66 44.26 -30.38
C ASP A 615 36.27 44.40 -31.79
N LYS A 616 35.45 44.32 -32.84
CA LYS A 616 35.88 44.46 -34.26
C LYS A 616 35.06 45.50 -35.01
N ILE A 617 34.81 46.71 -34.45
CA ILE A 617 34.44 47.88 -35.23
C ILE A 617 35.23 49.08 -34.72
#